data_734ac0eab67c2f12627f71afd243315b
#
_entry.id   734ac0eab67c2f12627f71afd243315b
#
_cell.length_a   1.000
_cell.length_b   1.000
_cell.length_c   1.000
_cell.angle_alpha   90.00
_cell.angle_beta   90.00
_cell.angle_gamma   90.00
#
_symmetry.space_group_name_H-M   'P 1'
#
loop_
_entity.id
_entity.type
_entity.pdbx_description
1 polymer ?
#
loop_
_entity_poly.entity_id
_entity_poly.type
_entity_poly.pdbx_seq_one_letter_code
_entity_poly.pdbx_strand_id
1 'polypeptide(L)'
;MKHLSSFLLLAFVCTMFASCDDEPDPAEREHDSNLIGEWIEYGGKFKYIADYYYFYSDGTCLHGNYERDIDWVDEDDEYEWYTVDNKYLYIDGVKYKYSYDGTTLEFDKKTYSER
;
A
#
# COMPACT_ATOMS: atom_id res chain seq x y z
N MET A 1 19.16 -2.38 -34.30
CA MET A 1 18.91 -2.55 -33.74
C MET A 1 18.83 -2.27 -33.19
N LYS A 2 18.98 -2.33 -33.44
CA LYS A 2 18.70 -2.32 -32.82
C LYS A 2 18.32 -1.98 -32.35
N HIS A 3 18.24 -2.12 -32.47
CA HIS A 3 17.69 -2.04 -31.83
C HIS A 3 17.09 -1.93 -31.73
N LEU A 4 16.88 -1.90 -31.93
CA LEU A 4 16.24 -2.01 -31.54
C LEU A 4 15.79 -2.20 -31.40
N SER A 5 15.83 -2.09 -31.75
CA SER A 5 15.35 -2.49 -31.33
C SER A 5 15.05 -2.55 -30.87
N SER A 6 15.03 -2.54 -31.13
CA SER A 6 14.68 -2.90 -30.45
C SER A 6 14.36 -2.61 -30.00
N PHE A 7 14.26 -2.92 -29.83
CA PHE A 7 13.78 -2.85 -29.18
C PHE A 7 13.22 -2.81 -29.19
N LEU A 8 13.07 -2.49 -29.36
CA LEU A 8 12.49 -2.64 -28.95
C LEU A 8 12.09 -2.93 -28.81
N LEU A 9 11.94 -2.79 -29.10
CA LEU A 9 11.50 -3.30 -28.58
C LEU A 9 11.29 -3.38 -28.11
N LEU A 10 11.22 -3.23 -28.31
CA LEU A 10 10.88 -3.60 -27.45
C LEU A 10 10.50 -3.42 -27.14
N ALA A 11 10.26 -3.29 -27.52
CA ALA A 11 9.82 -3.47 -26.76
C ALA A 11 9.31 -3.38 -26.66
N PHE A 12 9.04 -3.50 -26.38
CA PHE A 12 8.51 -3.80 -25.79
C PHE A 12 8.11 -4.13 -25.45
N VAL A 13 7.76 -3.98 -26.01
CA VAL A 13 7.41 -4.53 -25.26
C VAL A 13 6.89 -4.48 -24.61
N CYS A 14 6.65 -4.54 -24.51
CA CYS A 14 6.24 -4.76 -23.66
C CYS A 14 5.53 -4.50 -23.35
N THR A 15 5.20 -4.56 -23.28
CA THR A 15 4.56 -4.60 -22.68
C THR A 15 3.84 -4.67 -22.37
N MET A 16 3.56 -4.82 -22.33
CA MET A 16 3.01 -5.02 -21.78
C MET A 16 2.54 -5.21 -21.29
N PHE A 17 2.42 -5.15 -20.94
CA PHE A 17 2.18 -5.27 -20.11
C PHE A 17 1.88 -5.00 -19.44
N ALA A 18 1.70 -5.12 -19.25
CA ALA A 18 1.58 -4.78 -18.42
C ALA A 18 1.70 -4.60 -17.81
N SER A 19 1.83 -4.70 -17.59
CA SER A 19 2.11 -4.45 -16.89
C SER A 19 2.55 -4.09 -16.21
N CYS A 20 2.93 -4.44 -16.12
CA CYS A 20 3.38 -4.10 -15.39
C CYS A 20 3.91 -3.30 -15.02
N ASP A 21 4.14 -3.46 -15.20
CA ASP A 21 4.55 -2.57 -15.01
C ASP A 21 4.47 -1.42 -14.71
N ASP A 22 4.37 -1.29 -14.36
CA ASP A 22 3.70 -0.05 -14.06
C ASP A 22 4.10 0.54 -12.73
N GLU A 23 5.35 0.37 -12.36
CA GLU A 23 5.87 1.04 -11.19
C GLU A 23 6.02 2.52 -11.50
N PRO A 24 5.53 3.41 -10.64
CA PRO A 24 5.74 4.84 -10.86
C PRO A 24 7.21 5.20 -10.71
N ASP A 25 7.62 6.27 -11.38
CA ASP A 25 8.97 6.78 -11.23
C ASP A 25 9.24 7.13 -9.77
N PRO A 26 10.46 6.91 -9.28
CA PRO A 26 10.78 7.31 -7.91
C PRO A 26 10.45 8.75 -7.60
N ALA A 27 10.51 9.64 -8.59
CA ALA A 27 10.17 11.06 -8.38
C ALA A 27 8.68 11.27 -8.11
N GLU A 28 7.82 10.31 -8.46
CA GLU A 28 6.39 10.41 -8.24
C GLU A 28 5.95 9.80 -6.91
N ARG A 29 6.86 9.10 -6.25
CA ARG A 29 6.53 8.41 -5.01
C ARG A 29 6.56 9.37 -3.83
N GLU A 30 5.54 9.31 -3.03
CA GLU A 30 5.40 10.16 -1.85
C GLU A 30 5.00 9.29 -0.68
N HIS A 31 4.99 9.88 0.50
CA HIS A 31 4.46 9.23 1.69
C HIS A 31 3.42 10.18 2.27
N ASP A 32 2.16 9.96 1.91
CA ASP A 32 1.06 10.81 2.37
C ASP A 32 1.10 10.86 3.90
N SER A 33 1.34 12.04 4.45
CA SER A 33 1.51 12.20 5.89
C SER A 33 0.25 11.82 6.66
N ASN A 34 -0.91 11.86 6.02
CA ASN A 34 -2.15 11.45 6.67
C ASN A 34 -2.20 9.97 6.97
N LEU A 35 -1.39 9.18 6.27
CA LEU A 35 -1.38 7.73 6.44
C LEU A 35 -0.33 7.26 7.44
N ILE A 36 0.59 8.13 7.84
CA ILE A 36 1.65 7.75 8.77
C ILE A 36 1.03 7.49 10.14
N GLY A 37 1.25 6.30 10.69
CA GLY A 37 0.71 5.90 11.97
C GLY A 37 0.11 4.52 11.93
N GLU A 38 -0.63 4.18 12.99
CA GLU A 38 -1.21 2.85 13.16
C GLU A 38 -2.66 2.84 12.72
N TRP A 39 -3.03 1.79 12.00
CA TRP A 39 -4.38 1.64 11.44
C TRP A 39 -4.93 0.27 11.77
N ILE A 40 -6.16 0.23 12.27
CA ILE A 40 -6.85 -1.01 12.63
C ILE A 40 -8.12 -1.09 11.79
N GLU A 41 -8.37 -2.24 11.21
CA GLU A 41 -9.58 -2.49 10.45
C GLU A 41 -10.80 -2.27 11.33
N TYR A 42 -11.75 -1.48 10.82
CA TYR A 42 -12.96 -1.14 11.55
C TYR A 42 -14.10 -2.07 11.11
N GLY A 43 -14.77 -2.68 12.09
CA GLY A 43 -15.92 -3.50 11.78
C GLY A 43 -15.61 -4.76 11.00
N GLY A 44 -14.40 -5.29 11.16
CA GLY A 44 -13.98 -6.49 10.46
C GLY A 44 -14.87 -7.68 10.76
N LYS A 45 -14.75 -8.69 9.91
CA LYS A 45 -15.57 -9.90 9.96
C LYS A 45 -15.45 -10.62 11.30
N PHE A 46 -14.26 -10.58 11.89
CA PHE A 46 -14.02 -11.21 13.19
C PHE A 46 -13.90 -10.12 14.24
N LYS A 47 -14.71 -10.22 15.28
CA LYS A 47 -14.80 -9.18 16.32
C LYS A 47 -13.51 -8.97 17.08
N TYR A 48 -12.72 -10.01 17.24
CA TYR A 48 -11.55 -9.96 18.12
C TYR A 48 -10.24 -9.72 17.38
N ILE A 49 -10.17 -10.07 16.11
CA ILE A 49 -8.97 -9.98 15.32
C ILE A 49 -9.24 -9.07 14.13
N ALA A 50 -8.44 -8.03 14.01
CA ALA A 50 -8.57 -7.08 12.93
C ALA A 50 -7.27 -6.98 12.17
N ASP A 51 -7.36 -6.60 10.90
CA ASP A 51 -6.20 -6.34 10.09
C ASP A 51 -5.50 -5.08 10.63
N TYR A 52 -4.18 -5.08 10.63
CA TYR A 52 -3.39 -4.01 11.24
C TYR A 52 -2.26 -3.58 10.31
N TYR A 53 -2.10 -2.26 10.17
CA TYR A 53 -0.98 -1.66 9.43
C TYR A 53 -0.36 -0.55 10.26
N TYR A 54 0.96 -0.45 10.18
CA TYR A 54 1.68 0.69 10.74
C TYR A 54 2.56 1.26 9.62
N PHE A 55 2.25 2.47 9.17
CA PHE A 55 3.02 3.13 8.12
C PHE A 55 4.01 4.11 8.75
N TYR A 56 5.28 3.86 8.49
CA TYR A 56 6.35 4.73 9.00
C TYR A 56 6.74 5.76 7.95
N SER A 57 7.23 6.92 8.43
CA SER A 57 7.61 8.01 7.54
C SER A 57 8.82 7.69 6.67
N ASP A 58 9.57 6.66 7.01
CA ASP A 58 10.75 6.25 6.24
C ASP A 58 10.40 5.36 5.05
N GLY A 59 9.13 5.06 4.84
CA GLY A 59 8.71 4.24 3.70
C GLY A 59 8.57 2.78 4.02
N THR A 60 8.73 2.38 5.27
CA THR A 60 8.45 1.00 5.67
C THR A 60 7.08 0.92 6.30
N CYS A 61 6.45 -0.25 6.24
CA CYS A 61 5.21 -0.50 6.95
C CYS A 61 5.21 -1.90 7.52
N LEU A 62 4.50 -2.05 8.62
CA LEU A 62 4.27 -3.35 9.24
C LEU A 62 2.84 -3.76 8.99
N HIS A 63 2.64 -5.04 8.76
CA HIS A 63 1.33 -5.62 8.56
C HIS A 63 1.18 -6.80 9.52
N GLY A 64 0.05 -6.90 10.16
CA GLY A 64 -0.21 -7.98 11.09
C GLY A 64 -1.65 -7.98 11.54
N ASN A 65 -1.86 -8.38 12.77
CA ASN A 65 -3.18 -8.49 13.35
C ASN A 65 -3.25 -7.74 14.67
N TYR A 66 -4.42 -7.18 14.95
CA TYR A 66 -4.70 -6.53 16.21
C TYR A 66 -5.78 -7.37 16.94
N GLU A 67 -5.47 -7.77 18.17
CA GLU A 67 -6.41 -8.51 18.99
C GLU A 67 -7.07 -7.55 19.97
N ARG A 68 -8.34 -7.26 19.73
CA ARG A 68 -9.05 -6.20 20.45
C ARG A 68 -9.25 -6.49 21.92
N ASP A 69 -9.48 -7.74 22.28
CA ASP A 69 -9.81 -8.09 23.65
C ASP A 69 -8.64 -7.96 24.60
N ILE A 70 -7.41 -7.99 24.09
CA ILE A 70 -6.21 -7.86 24.90
C ILE A 70 -5.34 -6.68 24.46
N ASP A 71 -5.81 -5.88 23.50
CA ASP A 71 -5.08 -4.72 22.97
C ASP A 71 -3.67 -5.11 22.55
N TRP A 72 -3.55 -6.16 21.77
CA TRP A 72 -2.27 -6.75 21.38
C TRP A 72 -2.09 -6.66 19.88
N VAL A 73 -0.90 -6.23 19.46
CA VAL A 73 -0.53 -6.20 18.04
C VAL A 73 0.46 -7.34 17.78
N ASP A 74 0.13 -8.16 16.80
CA ASP A 74 1.00 -9.22 16.33
C ASP A 74 1.45 -8.85 14.92
N GLU A 75 2.70 -8.41 14.78
CA GLU A 75 3.24 -7.93 13.51
C GLU A 75 3.94 -9.07 12.80
N ASP A 76 3.45 -9.40 11.62
CA ASP A 76 3.98 -10.55 10.87
C ASP A 76 5.02 -10.14 9.84
N ASP A 77 4.75 -9.09 9.07
CA ASP A 77 5.53 -8.78 7.88
C ASP A 77 5.88 -7.31 7.80
N GLU A 78 7.04 -7.04 7.22
CA GLU A 78 7.51 -5.68 6.95
C GLU A 78 7.59 -5.49 5.45
N TYR A 79 7.05 -4.35 4.95
CA TYR A 79 6.99 -4.05 3.53
C TYR A 79 7.43 -2.61 3.27
N GLU A 80 7.65 -2.31 2.01
CA GLU A 80 7.82 -0.94 1.53
C GLU A 80 6.46 -0.38 1.16
N TRP A 81 6.23 0.89 1.48
CA TRP A 81 4.99 1.57 1.06
C TRP A 81 5.31 2.95 0.53
N TYR A 82 4.43 3.43 -0.34
CA TYR A 82 4.45 4.82 -0.80
C TYR A 82 3.09 5.14 -1.41
N THR A 83 2.86 6.43 -1.68
CA THR A 83 1.63 6.88 -2.31
C THR A 83 1.97 7.65 -3.59
N VAL A 84 0.98 7.74 -4.47
CA VAL A 84 1.10 8.49 -5.72
C VAL A 84 -0.16 9.32 -5.87
N ASP A 85 0.00 10.63 -6.07
CA ASP A 85 -1.09 11.59 -6.31
C ASP A 85 -2.13 11.62 -5.19
N ASN A 86 -1.76 11.23 -3.98
CA ASN A 86 -2.70 11.12 -2.85
C ASN A 86 -3.93 10.31 -3.23
N LYS A 87 -3.77 9.34 -4.08
CA LYS A 87 -4.86 8.56 -4.63
C LYS A 87 -4.56 7.07 -4.64
N TYR A 88 -3.31 6.71 -4.85
CA TYR A 88 -2.89 5.31 -4.92
C TYR A 88 -1.91 5.00 -3.81
N LEU A 89 -2.14 3.89 -3.13
CA LEU A 89 -1.28 3.37 -2.07
C LEU A 89 -0.63 2.09 -2.58
N TYR A 90 0.69 2.05 -2.51
CA TYR A 90 1.45 0.86 -2.89
C TYR A 90 2.04 0.23 -1.64
N ILE A 91 1.77 -1.06 -1.47
CA ILE A 91 2.34 -1.86 -0.38
C ILE A 91 2.95 -3.08 -1.01
N ASP A 92 4.26 -3.27 -0.80
CA ASP A 92 5.00 -4.38 -1.40
C ASP A 92 4.78 -4.45 -2.91
N GLY A 93 4.74 -3.29 -3.55
CA GLY A 93 4.56 -3.21 -5.00
C GLY A 93 3.13 -3.40 -5.48
N VAL A 94 2.19 -3.70 -4.60
CA VAL A 94 0.79 -3.89 -4.96
C VAL A 94 0.07 -2.56 -4.88
N LYS A 95 -0.64 -2.20 -5.94
CA LYS A 95 -1.31 -0.91 -6.07
C LYS A 95 -2.75 -1.00 -5.58
N TYR A 96 -3.11 -0.10 -4.67
CA TYR A 96 -4.47 0.04 -4.17
C TYR A 96 -4.94 1.47 -4.38
N LYS A 97 -6.20 1.64 -4.74
CA LYS A 97 -6.81 2.95 -4.70
C LYS A 97 -7.27 3.19 -3.27
N TYR A 98 -6.93 4.36 -2.71
CA TYR A 98 -7.29 4.63 -1.32
C TYR A 98 -8.00 5.97 -1.20
N SER A 99 -8.72 6.13 -0.10
CA SER A 99 -9.31 7.40 0.27
C SER A 99 -9.16 7.61 1.77
N TYR A 100 -9.03 8.87 2.15
CA TYR A 100 -8.89 9.26 3.55
C TYR A 100 -9.80 10.46 3.77
N ASP A 101 -10.70 10.36 4.76
CA ASP A 101 -11.71 11.40 5.00
C ASP A 101 -11.41 12.28 6.21
N GLY A 102 -10.22 12.16 6.80
CA GLY A 102 -9.83 12.89 7.99
C GLY A 102 -9.86 12.05 9.25
N THR A 103 -10.56 10.92 9.23
CA THR A 103 -10.65 10.01 10.37
C THR A 103 -10.45 8.56 9.99
N THR A 104 -10.87 8.17 8.80
CA THR A 104 -10.78 6.79 8.36
C THR A 104 -10.05 6.68 7.05
N LEU A 105 -9.36 5.56 6.88
CA LEU A 105 -8.62 5.21 5.68
C LEU A 105 -9.30 4.01 5.05
N GLU A 106 -9.55 4.10 3.75
CA GLU A 106 -10.21 3.02 3.01
C GLU A 106 -9.33 2.55 1.87
N PHE A 107 -9.04 1.26 1.84
CA PHE A 107 -8.39 0.64 0.68
C PHE A 107 -8.61 -0.87 0.75
N ASP A 108 -8.49 -1.53 -0.40
CA ASP A 108 -8.65 -2.98 -0.50
C ASP A 108 -9.99 -3.45 0.10
N LYS A 109 -11.04 -2.64 -0.10
CA LYS A 109 -12.41 -2.94 0.35
C LYS A 109 -12.55 -3.02 1.86
N LYS A 110 -11.63 -2.41 2.59
CA LYS A 110 -11.67 -2.37 4.06
C LYS A 110 -11.56 -0.94 4.53
N THR A 111 -12.16 -0.67 5.67
CA THR A 111 -12.09 0.63 6.32
C THR A 111 -11.24 0.49 7.57
N TYR A 112 -10.30 1.41 7.75
CA TYR A 112 -9.38 1.41 8.88
C TYR A 112 -9.54 2.70 9.67
N SER A 113 -9.38 2.59 10.98
CA SER A 113 -9.34 3.78 11.85
C SER A 113 -8.01 3.79 12.59
N GLU A 114 -7.61 5.00 13.03
CA GLU A 114 -6.37 5.13 13.79
C GLU A 114 -6.49 4.46 15.16
N ARG A 115 -5.39 3.82 15.54
CA ARG A 115 -5.32 3.17 16.85
C ARG A 115 -5.10 4.20 17.95
#